data_f075330e53b2d6850bd036f1387bf5f8
#
_entry.id   f075330e53b2d6850bd036f1387bf5f8
#
_cell.length_a   1.000
_cell.length_b   1.000
_cell.length_c   1.000
_cell.angle_alpha   90.00
_cell.angle_beta   90.00
_cell.angle_gamma   90.00
#
_symmetry.space_group_name_H-M   'P 1'
#
loop_
_entity.id
_entity.type
_entity.pdbx_description
1 polymer ?
#
loop_
_entity_poly.entity_id
_entity_poly.type
_entity_poly.pdbx_seq_one_letter_code
_entity_poly.pdbx_strand_id
1 'polypeptide(L)'
;MAIKDGAYEAPDVYEDINDFIREYSCDKNEEFETNQGMDFTYNGKTYHLCRYPMEDAELKRKFSKIVGKDLFKCEYEVALIDSKLPQGELSFANVHYIGWYTNIYDLLDNCEIEGKKFKDLLLNHEIVVTAKDKIWI
;
A
#
# COMPACT_ATOMS: atom_id res chain seq x y z
N MET A 1 -11.86 -10.38 -17.55
CA MET A 1 -11.51 -9.33 -18.52
C MET A 1 -10.03 -9.43 -18.86
N ALA A 2 -9.68 -9.28 -20.12
CA ALA A 2 -8.29 -9.34 -20.56
C ALA A 2 -7.70 -7.93 -20.73
N ILE A 3 -6.38 -7.81 -20.62
CA ILE A 3 -5.67 -6.58 -20.94
C ILE A 3 -5.78 -6.37 -22.45
N LYS A 4 -6.08 -5.13 -22.85
CA LYS A 4 -6.15 -4.79 -24.28
C LYS A 4 -4.74 -4.76 -24.88
N ASP A 5 -4.65 -5.06 -26.20
CA ASP A 5 -3.39 -4.93 -26.93
C ASP A 5 -2.86 -3.50 -26.82
N GLY A 6 -1.60 -3.37 -26.46
CA GLY A 6 -0.96 -2.08 -26.23
C GLY A 6 -1.25 -1.43 -24.88
N ALA A 7 -2.01 -2.09 -24.00
CA ALA A 7 -2.22 -1.61 -22.65
C ALA A 7 -0.94 -1.68 -21.83
N TYR A 8 -0.85 -0.82 -20.83
CA TYR A 8 0.30 -0.79 -19.93
C TYR A 8 0.40 -2.09 -19.11
N GLU A 9 1.57 -2.69 -19.11
CA GLU A 9 1.89 -3.83 -18.24
C GLU A 9 2.76 -3.36 -17.10
N ALA A 10 2.28 -3.55 -15.88
CA ALA A 10 2.99 -3.13 -14.69
C ALA A 10 4.27 -3.95 -14.50
N PRO A 11 5.40 -3.30 -14.19
CA PRO A 11 6.66 -4.01 -13.96
C PRO A 11 6.67 -4.74 -12.62
N ASP A 12 7.51 -5.76 -12.48
CA ASP A 12 7.75 -6.43 -11.20
C ASP A 12 8.76 -5.67 -10.34
N VAL A 13 9.61 -4.88 -10.96
CA VAL A 13 10.62 -4.06 -10.32
C VAL A 13 10.47 -2.62 -10.81
N TYR A 14 10.46 -1.68 -9.89
CA TYR A 14 10.24 -0.27 -10.22
C TYR A 14 11.57 0.46 -10.38
N GLU A 15 11.90 0.81 -11.63
CA GLU A 15 13.07 1.64 -11.95
C GLU A 15 12.73 3.12 -11.90
N ASP A 16 11.47 3.46 -12.17
CA ASP A 16 10.94 4.81 -12.18
C ASP A 16 9.73 4.87 -11.27
N ILE A 17 9.69 5.86 -10.38
CA ILE A 17 8.56 6.03 -9.46
C ILE A 17 7.24 6.25 -10.21
N ASN A 18 7.29 6.80 -11.41
CA ASN A 18 6.09 7.00 -12.22
C ASN A 18 5.41 5.68 -12.62
N ASP A 19 6.16 4.59 -12.74
CA ASP A 19 5.59 3.27 -12.99
C ASP A 19 4.77 2.80 -11.81
N PHE A 20 5.25 3.03 -10.59
CA PHE A 20 4.50 2.74 -9.38
C PHE A 20 3.24 3.60 -9.28
N ILE A 21 3.37 4.90 -9.52
CA ILE A 21 2.24 5.83 -9.48
C ILE A 21 1.18 5.40 -10.50
N ARG A 22 1.58 5.07 -11.70
CA ARG A 22 0.67 4.63 -12.76
C ARG A 22 -0.06 3.34 -12.39
N GLU A 23 0.63 2.40 -11.76
CA GLU A 23 0.06 1.12 -11.38
C GLU A 23 -0.95 1.24 -10.24
N TYR A 24 -0.67 2.09 -9.24
CA TYR A 24 -1.47 2.17 -8.02
C TYR A 24 -2.35 3.41 -7.91
N SER A 25 -2.21 4.35 -8.83
CA SER A 25 -3.06 5.55 -8.91
C SER A 25 -4.12 5.33 -9.97
N CYS A 26 -5.25 4.75 -9.60
CA CYS A 26 -6.30 4.41 -10.55
C CYS A 26 -6.92 5.64 -11.20
N ASP A 27 -6.79 5.75 -12.50
CA ASP A 27 -7.59 6.64 -13.31
C ASP A 27 -8.68 5.79 -13.99
N LYS A 28 -9.95 6.07 -13.67
CA LYS A 28 -11.08 5.33 -14.21
C LYS A 28 -11.22 5.43 -15.73
N ASN A 29 -10.56 6.39 -16.35
CA ASN A 29 -10.60 6.58 -17.78
C ASN A 29 -9.54 5.75 -18.52
N GLU A 30 -8.63 5.12 -17.79
CA GLU A 30 -7.61 4.27 -18.40
C GLU A 30 -8.09 2.83 -18.51
N GLU A 31 -7.87 2.22 -19.66
CA GLU A 31 -8.31 0.86 -19.96
C GLU A 31 -7.14 -0.12 -19.85
N PHE A 32 -6.55 -0.21 -18.69
CA PHE A 32 -5.45 -1.12 -18.45
C PHE A 32 -5.57 -1.74 -17.04
N GLU A 33 -4.70 -2.69 -16.77
CA GLU A 33 -4.60 -3.32 -15.47
C GLU A 33 -4.14 -2.31 -14.42
N THR A 34 -4.88 -2.23 -13.30
CA THR A 34 -4.45 -1.50 -12.11
C THR A 34 -4.45 -2.42 -10.92
N ASN A 35 -3.67 -2.07 -9.90
CA ASN A 35 -3.59 -2.84 -8.67
C ASN A 35 -4.28 -2.13 -7.52
N GLN A 36 -4.97 -2.90 -6.68
CA GLN A 36 -5.55 -2.43 -5.42
C GLN A 36 -4.53 -2.49 -4.30
N GLY A 37 -3.56 -3.36 -4.40
CA GLY A 37 -2.58 -3.54 -3.37
C GLY A 37 -1.47 -4.49 -3.76
N MET A 38 -0.51 -4.63 -2.88
CA MET A 38 0.58 -5.57 -3.05
C MET A 38 1.08 -6.07 -1.70
N ASP A 39 1.57 -7.30 -1.70
CA ASP A 39 2.36 -7.82 -0.61
C ASP A 39 3.83 -7.69 -0.98
N PHE A 40 4.64 -7.29 -0.02
CA PHE A 40 6.08 -7.20 -0.23
C PHE A 40 6.83 -7.61 1.03
N THR A 41 8.06 -8.04 0.83
CA THR A 41 8.94 -8.38 1.94
C THR A 41 10.07 -7.36 2.05
N TYR A 42 10.43 -7.05 3.27
CA TYR A 42 11.58 -6.23 3.60
C TYR A 42 12.17 -6.72 4.91
N ASN A 43 13.47 -6.95 4.91
CA ASN A 43 14.21 -7.38 6.10
C ASN A 43 13.57 -8.62 6.78
N GLY A 44 13.14 -9.58 5.97
CA GLY A 44 12.55 -10.83 6.44
C GLY A 44 11.11 -10.73 6.96
N LYS A 45 10.47 -9.58 6.79
CA LYS A 45 9.10 -9.34 7.24
C LYS A 45 8.17 -9.12 6.05
N THR A 46 6.90 -9.49 6.22
CA THR A 46 5.88 -9.32 5.19
C THR A 46 5.02 -8.11 5.49
N TYR A 47 4.91 -7.21 4.52
CA TYR A 47 4.09 -6.02 4.57
C TYR A 47 3.00 -6.08 3.51
N HIS A 48 1.93 -5.36 3.75
CA HIS A 48 0.82 -5.23 2.83
C HIS A 48 0.51 -3.76 2.58
N LEU A 49 0.45 -3.36 1.32
CA LEU A 49 -0.06 -2.07 0.87
C LEU A 49 -1.44 -2.31 0.28
N CYS A 50 -2.44 -1.62 0.81
CA CYS A 50 -3.81 -1.72 0.32
C CYS A 50 -4.30 -0.33 -0.10
N ARG A 51 -4.90 -0.26 -1.28
CA ARG A 51 -5.46 0.99 -1.78
C ARG A 51 -6.81 1.32 -1.13
N TYR A 52 -7.56 0.30 -0.77
CA TYR A 52 -8.82 0.49 -0.06
C TYR A 52 -8.64 0.03 1.38
N PRO A 53 -8.43 0.98 2.32
CA PRO A 53 -8.21 0.63 3.72
C PRO A 53 -9.41 -0.09 4.34
N MET A 54 -9.22 -0.56 5.55
CA MET A 54 -10.28 -1.26 6.29
C MET A 54 -11.61 -0.51 6.25
N GLU A 55 -12.71 -1.25 6.16
CA GLU A 55 -14.06 -0.68 6.11
C GLU A 55 -14.71 -0.53 7.48
N ASP A 56 -14.15 -1.13 8.52
CA ASP A 56 -14.70 -1.08 9.87
C ASP A 56 -14.67 0.36 10.41
N ALA A 57 -15.85 0.97 10.52
CA ALA A 57 -15.97 2.36 10.92
C ALA A 57 -15.54 2.61 12.37
N GLU A 58 -15.73 1.64 13.27
CA GLU A 58 -15.30 1.77 14.66
C GLU A 58 -13.79 1.76 14.79
N LEU A 59 -13.13 0.86 14.07
CA LEU A 59 -11.67 0.83 14.02
C LEU A 59 -11.10 2.09 13.39
N LYS A 60 -11.70 2.58 12.31
CA LYS A 60 -11.29 3.86 11.70
C LYS A 60 -11.37 5.01 12.69
N ARG A 61 -12.46 5.12 13.43
CA ARG A 61 -12.62 6.17 14.45
C ARG A 61 -11.57 6.03 15.56
N LYS A 62 -11.34 4.82 16.03
CA LYS A 62 -10.35 4.55 17.07
C LYS A 62 -8.95 4.95 16.62
N PHE A 63 -8.53 4.46 15.46
CA PHE A 63 -7.18 4.74 14.94
C PHE A 63 -7.02 6.19 14.51
N SER A 64 -8.08 6.84 14.01
CA SER A 64 -8.04 8.26 13.69
C SER A 64 -7.67 9.10 14.92
N LYS A 65 -8.19 8.75 16.08
CA LYS A 65 -7.86 9.45 17.33
C LYS A 65 -6.42 9.21 17.76
N ILE A 66 -5.93 7.99 17.58
CA ILE A 66 -4.56 7.62 17.98
C ILE A 66 -3.53 8.34 17.11
N VAL A 67 -3.72 8.35 15.78
CA VAL A 67 -2.76 8.94 14.85
C VAL A 67 -3.00 10.43 14.57
N GLY A 68 -4.13 10.98 14.99
CA GLY A 68 -4.45 12.39 14.75
C GLY A 68 -4.73 12.70 13.29
N LYS A 69 -5.32 11.78 12.55
CA LYS A 69 -5.60 11.88 11.12
C LYS A 69 -6.95 11.24 10.82
N ASP A 70 -7.73 11.85 9.92
CA ASP A 70 -9.03 11.30 9.53
C ASP A 70 -8.86 10.15 8.53
N LEU A 71 -8.97 8.91 9.01
CA LEU A 71 -8.79 7.72 8.19
C LEU A 71 -9.90 7.54 7.15
N PHE A 72 -11.06 8.15 7.33
CA PHE A 72 -12.13 8.11 6.32
C PHE A 72 -11.76 8.84 5.04
N LYS A 73 -10.75 9.70 5.08
CA LYS A 73 -10.22 10.44 3.93
C LYS A 73 -8.98 9.80 3.32
N CYS A 74 -8.51 8.68 3.87
CA CYS A 74 -7.31 8.02 3.38
C CYS A 74 -7.66 6.93 2.37
N GLU A 75 -6.91 6.90 1.26
CA GLU A 75 -7.07 5.89 0.21
C GLU A 75 -6.10 4.73 0.34
N TYR A 76 -5.00 4.91 1.07
CA TYR A 76 -3.94 3.92 1.18
C TYR A 76 -3.66 3.54 2.61
N GLU A 77 -3.34 2.27 2.81
CA GLU A 77 -2.98 1.72 4.11
C GLU A 77 -1.76 0.81 3.94
N VAL A 78 -0.81 0.92 4.85
CA VAL A 78 0.37 0.02 4.89
C VAL A 78 0.40 -0.66 6.24
N ALA A 79 0.60 -1.96 6.25
CA ALA A 79 0.62 -2.77 7.46
C ALA A 79 1.68 -3.86 7.42
N LEU A 80 2.17 -4.22 8.59
CA LEU A 80 3.03 -5.38 8.80
C LEU A 80 2.15 -6.57 9.21
N ILE A 81 2.32 -7.69 8.56
CA ILE A 81 1.60 -8.92 8.88
C ILE A 81 2.51 -9.84 9.68
N ASP A 82 2.24 -9.94 10.98
CA ASP A 82 3.04 -10.79 11.86
C ASP A 82 2.24 -11.22 13.09
N SER A 83 1.83 -12.49 13.14
CA SER A 83 1.06 -13.04 14.24
C SER A 83 1.88 -13.23 15.51
N LYS A 84 3.21 -13.14 15.45
CA LYS A 84 4.10 -13.35 16.58
C LYS A 84 4.35 -12.09 17.39
N LEU A 85 4.08 -10.90 16.81
CA LEU A 85 4.26 -9.65 17.51
C LEU A 85 3.13 -9.43 18.53
N PRO A 86 3.45 -8.89 19.70
CA PRO A 86 2.41 -8.56 20.68
C PRO A 86 1.49 -7.46 20.13
N GLN A 87 0.23 -7.50 20.55
CA GLN A 87 -0.73 -6.48 20.15
C GLN A 87 -0.35 -5.11 20.71
N GLY A 88 -0.49 -4.08 19.90
CA GLY A 88 -0.21 -2.69 20.25
C GLY A 88 -1.39 -1.79 19.96
N GLU A 89 -1.18 -0.48 20.09
CA GLU A 89 -2.22 0.52 19.85
C GLU A 89 -2.78 0.47 18.43
N LEU A 90 -1.89 0.27 17.45
CA LEU A 90 -2.23 0.24 16.03
C LEU A 90 -2.24 -1.18 15.50
N SER A 91 -2.78 -2.11 16.27
CA SER A 91 -2.85 -3.52 15.89
C SER A 91 -4.26 -4.05 15.98
N PHE A 92 -4.57 -4.98 15.07
CA PHE A 92 -5.81 -5.74 15.10
C PHE A 92 -5.53 -7.13 14.51
N ALA A 93 -5.85 -8.17 15.28
CA ALA A 93 -5.50 -9.55 14.91
C ALA A 93 -3.99 -9.67 14.68
N ASN A 94 -3.55 -10.17 13.54
CA ASN A 94 -2.13 -10.29 13.21
C ASN A 94 -1.61 -9.12 12.36
N VAL A 95 -2.35 -8.03 12.29
CA VAL A 95 -2.02 -6.87 11.47
C VAL A 95 -1.54 -5.73 12.38
N HIS A 96 -0.38 -5.19 12.05
CA HIS A 96 0.20 -4.04 12.75
C HIS A 96 0.31 -2.89 11.76
N TYR A 97 -0.52 -1.86 11.92
CA TYR A 97 -0.62 -0.78 10.96
C TYR A 97 0.59 0.16 11.03
N ILE A 98 1.20 0.39 9.88
CA ILE A 98 2.31 1.34 9.73
C ILE A 98 1.76 2.75 9.54
N GLY A 99 0.73 2.89 8.71
CA GLY A 99 0.09 4.18 8.50
C GLY A 99 -0.99 4.17 7.44
N TRP A 100 -1.64 5.32 7.33
CA TRP A 100 -2.69 5.59 6.36
C TRP A 100 -2.36 6.89 5.63
N TYR A 101 -2.67 6.93 4.33
CA TYR A 101 -2.24 8.02 3.46
C TYR A 101 -3.41 8.46 2.58
N THR A 102 -3.56 9.78 2.39
CA THR A 102 -4.72 10.35 1.69
C THR A 102 -4.71 10.05 0.19
N ASN A 103 -3.52 10.04 -0.39
CA ASN A 103 -3.32 9.75 -1.81
C ASN A 103 -1.95 9.14 -2.03
N ILE A 104 -1.63 8.81 -3.28
CA ILE A 104 -0.37 8.14 -3.59
C ILE A 104 0.84 9.02 -3.29
N TYR A 105 0.73 10.33 -3.44
CA TYR A 105 1.84 11.25 -3.16
C TYR A 105 2.10 11.36 -1.67
N ASP A 106 1.05 11.39 -0.85
CA ASP A 106 1.17 11.32 0.61
C ASP A 106 1.86 10.02 1.03
N LEU A 107 1.49 8.90 0.43
CA LEU A 107 2.13 7.61 0.65
C LEU A 107 3.63 7.68 0.35
N LEU A 108 3.98 8.17 -0.83
CA LEU A 108 5.38 8.21 -1.27
C LEU A 108 6.23 9.19 -0.47
N ASP A 109 5.65 10.30 -0.02
CA ASP A 109 6.37 11.31 0.73
C ASP A 109 6.53 10.97 2.21
N ASN A 110 5.58 10.27 2.80
CA ASN A 110 5.47 10.13 4.25
C ASN A 110 5.54 8.71 4.79
N CYS A 111 5.36 7.68 3.96
CA CYS A 111 5.45 6.31 4.45
C CYS A 111 6.89 5.93 4.77
N GLU A 112 7.13 5.48 6.00
CA GLU A 112 8.42 4.98 6.44
C GLU A 112 8.29 3.56 6.96
N ILE A 113 9.24 2.71 6.60
CA ILE A 113 9.34 1.33 7.05
C ILE A 113 10.69 1.16 7.71
N GLU A 114 10.67 0.86 9.01
CA GLU A 114 11.87 0.72 9.84
C GLU A 114 12.79 1.97 9.74
N GLY A 115 12.16 3.16 9.71
CA GLY A 115 12.88 4.42 9.68
C GLY A 115 13.38 4.86 8.30
N LYS A 116 13.06 4.11 7.26
CA LYS A 116 13.44 4.43 5.87
C LYS A 116 12.22 4.69 5.02
N LYS A 117 12.31 5.63 4.09
CA LYS A 117 11.18 5.93 3.21
C LYS A 117 10.86 4.76 2.31
N PHE A 118 9.59 4.39 2.25
CA PHE A 118 9.08 3.33 1.37
C PHE A 118 9.49 3.58 -0.09
N LYS A 119 9.39 4.84 -0.55
CA LYS A 119 9.80 5.24 -1.90
C LYS A 119 11.25 4.86 -2.18
N ASP A 120 12.16 5.15 -1.24
CA ASP A 120 13.58 4.85 -1.41
C ASP A 120 13.84 3.34 -1.42
N LEU A 121 13.17 2.60 -0.53
CA LEU A 121 13.29 1.14 -0.50
C LEU A 121 12.81 0.52 -1.80
N LEU A 122 11.73 1.06 -2.36
CA LEU A 122 11.16 0.60 -3.61
C LEU A 122 12.13 0.81 -4.78
N LEU A 123 12.65 2.03 -4.93
CA LEU A 123 13.53 2.41 -6.04
C LEU A 123 14.93 1.81 -5.92
N ASN A 124 15.39 1.56 -4.71
CA ASN A 124 16.69 0.91 -4.47
C ASN A 124 16.61 -0.63 -4.51
N HIS A 125 15.44 -1.18 -4.82
CA HIS A 125 15.19 -2.62 -4.90
C HIS A 125 15.48 -3.34 -3.58
N GLU A 126 15.26 -2.67 -2.45
CA GLU A 126 15.45 -3.26 -1.11
C GLU A 126 14.22 -4.03 -0.65
N ILE A 127 13.08 -3.86 -1.31
CA ILE A 127 11.86 -4.63 -1.07
C ILE A 127 11.61 -5.58 -2.23
N VAL A 128 10.95 -6.69 -1.94
CA VAL A 128 10.58 -7.70 -2.94
C VAL A 128 9.06 -7.80 -2.97
N VAL A 129 8.47 -7.49 -4.10
CA VAL A 129 7.02 -7.63 -4.30
C VAL A 129 6.72 -9.11 -4.50
N THR A 130 5.87 -9.68 -3.65
CA THR A 130 5.55 -11.11 -3.66
C THR A 130 4.17 -11.41 -4.23
N ALA A 131 3.25 -10.45 -4.16
CA ALA A 131 1.91 -10.61 -4.72
C ALA A 131 1.31 -9.24 -5.05
N LYS A 132 0.42 -9.21 -6.02
CA LYS A 132 -0.33 -8.01 -6.41
C LYS A 132 -1.81 -8.34 -6.55
N ASP A 133 -2.66 -7.50 -5.97
CA ASP A 133 -4.10 -7.59 -6.13
C ASP A 133 -4.52 -6.69 -7.29
N LYS A 134 -5.02 -7.29 -8.37
CA LYS A 134 -5.30 -6.59 -9.62
C LYS A 134 -6.78 -6.37 -9.83
N ILE A 135 -7.13 -5.18 -10.35
CA ILE A 135 -8.45 -4.90 -10.90
C ILE A 135 -8.32 -4.63 -12.39
N TRP A 136 -9.31 -5.11 -13.12
CA TRP A 136 -9.42 -4.84 -14.56
C TRP A 136 -10.42 -3.71 -14.77
N ILE A 137 -10.01 -2.75 -15.54
CA ILE A 137 -10.85 -1.60 -15.89
C ILE A 137 -11.29 -1.69 -17.35
#